data_62ef14eacb1958da97e6007cfc91b90e
#
_entry.id   62ef14eacb1958da97e6007cfc91b90e
#
_cell.length_a   1.000
_cell.length_b   1.000
_cell.length_c   1.000
_cell.angle_alpha   90.00
_cell.angle_beta   90.00
_cell.angle_gamma   90.00
#
_symmetry.space_group_name_H-M   'P 1'
#
loop_
_entity.id
_entity.type
_entity.pdbx_description
1 polymer ?
#
loop_
_entity_poly.entity_id
_entity_poly.type
_entity_poly.pdbx_seq_one_letter_code
_entity_poly.pdbx_strand_id
1 'polypeptide(L)'
;AGHCHVVETGEGLIAGTFCLILGPDPTYAKIDGPGWVNAGPYGTIHRLASNGIAQGIGKACIDYCFNVIPNLRADTHEDNKTMQHLLESNGFVRCGIIHIADGSPRIAYQKVK
;
A
#
# COMPACT_ATOMS: atom_id res chain seq x y z
N ALA A 1 14.75 -7.06 -0.86
CA ALA A 1 13.90 -8.22 -0.69
C ALA A 1 12.57 -7.83 -0.07
N GLY A 2 11.51 -8.51 -0.45
CA GLY A 2 10.18 -8.29 0.07
C GLY A 2 9.84 -9.28 1.17
N HIS A 3 8.99 -8.83 2.09
CA HIS A 3 8.47 -9.68 3.14
C HIS A 3 6.95 -9.67 3.07
N CYS A 4 6.37 -10.87 2.94
CA CYS A 4 4.93 -11.03 2.97
C CYS A 4 4.50 -11.54 4.33
N HIS A 5 3.41 -11.00 4.82
CA HIS A 5 2.91 -11.27 6.16
C HIS A 5 1.47 -11.75 6.10
N VAL A 6 1.13 -12.59 7.06
CA VAL A 6 -0.24 -13.08 7.26
C VAL A 6 -0.73 -12.50 8.58
N VAL A 7 -1.93 -11.92 8.56
CA VAL A 7 -2.57 -11.42 9.77
C VAL A 7 -3.56 -12.46 10.26
N GLU A 8 -3.34 -12.98 11.46
CA GLU A 8 -4.19 -13.98 12.06
C GLU A 8 -5.04 -13.39 13.18
N THR A 9 -6.26 -13.89 13.33
CA THR A 9 -7.08 -13.57 14.48
C THR A 9 -6.60 -14.35 15.71
N GLY A 10 -7.05 -14.00 16.88
CA GLY A 10 -6.75 -14.75 18.09
C GLY A 10 -7.23 -16.20 18.08
N GLU A 11 -8.06 -16.55 17.10
CA GLU A 11 -8.59 -17.91 16.93
C GLU A 11 -7.81 -18.70 15.87
N GLY A 12 -6.72 -18.12 15.33
CA GLY A 12 -5.90 -18.79 14.35
C GLY A 12 -6.40 -18.68 12.91
N LEU A 13 -7.44 -17.89 12.67
CA LEU A 13 -7.97 -17.68 11.32
C LEU A 13 -7.19 -16.58 10.61
N ILE A 14 -6.95 -16.76 9.30
CA ILE A 14 -6.27 -15.76 8.50
C ILE A 14 -7.26 -14.63 8.17
N ALA A 15 -6.99 -13.43 8.68
CA ALA A 15 -7.84 -12.27 8.47
C ALA A 15 -7.38 -11.40 7.29
N GLY A 16 -6.10 -11.47 6.93
CA GLY A 16 -5.58 -10.70 5.81
C GLY A 16 -4.15 -11.05 5.49
N THR A 17 -3.65 -10.51 4.39
CA THR A 17 -2.26 -10.67 3.97
C THR A 17 -1.75 -9.35 3.37
N PHE A 18 -0.45 -9.13 3.45
CA PHE A 18 0.20 -8.00 2.78
C PHE A 18 1.67 -8.31 2.57
N CYS A 19 2.27 -7.59 1.63
CA CYS A 19 3.72 -7.68 1.39
C CYS A 19 4.30 -6.27 1.53
N LEU A 20 5.36 -6.14 2.33
CA LEU A 20 6.11 -4.91 2.47
C LEU A 20 7.46 -5.08 1.80
N ILE A 21 7.74 -4.27 0.79
CA ILE A 21 9.01 -4.29 0.06
C ILE A 21 9.75 -3.00 0.36
N LEU A 22 10.96 -3.12 0.92
CA LEU A 22 11.82 -1.99 1.21
C LEU A 22 12.72 -1.71 0.00
N GLY A 23 12.90 -0.43 -0.31
CA GLY A 23 13.74 -0.02 -1.41
C GLY A 23 12.97 0.37 -2.67
N PRO A 24 13.68 0.85 -3.71
CA PRO A 24 13.02 1.35 -4.91
C PRO A 24 12.22 0.29 -5.65
N ASP A 25 11.07 0.71 -6.18
CA ASP A 25 10.25 -0.12 -7.05
C ASP A 25 10.31 0.47 -8.47
N PRO A 26 10.78 -0.31 -9.47
CA PRO A 26 10.88 0.20 -10.84
C PRO A 26 9.56 0.74 -11.40
N THR A 27 8.43 0.16 -10.99
CA THR A 27 7.10 0.62 -11.42
C THR A 27 6.84 2.06 -11.00
N TYR A 28 7.48 2.52 -9.93
CA TYR A 28 7.30 3.86 -9.37
C TYR A 28 8.29 4.88 -9.90
N ALA A 29 9.16 4.50 -10.83
CA ALA A 29 10.16 5.41 -11.40
C ALA A 29 9.52 6.52 -12.22
N LYS A 30 8.37 6.25 -12.85
CA LYS A 30 7.60 7.24 -13.60
C LYS A 30 6.23 7.39 -12.99
N ILE A 31 5.79 8.64 -12.83
CA ILE A 31 4.47 8.94 -12.32
C ILE A 31 3.91 10.16 -13.05
N ASP A 32 2.66 10.06 -13.50
CA ASP A 32 1.95 11.15 -14.14
C ASP A 32 1.10 11.89 -13.11
N GLY A 33 1.15 13.22 -13.15
CA GLY A 33 0.38 14.05 -12.23
C GLY A 33 1.29 14.84 -11.30
N PRO A 34 0.81 15.19 -10.09
CA PRO A 34 1.60 16.00 -9.15
C PRO A 34 2.93 15.36 -8.75
N GLY A 35 3.00 14.02 -8.72
CA GLY A 35 4.21 13.29 -8.37
C GLY A 35 4.28 12.90 -6.90
N TRP A 36 5.33 12.15 -6.57
CA TRP A 36 5.53 11.66 -5.22
C TRP A 36 5.79 12.81 -4.25
N VAL A 37 5.39 12.62 -2.99
CA VAL A 37 5.56 13.63 -1.94
C VAL A 37 7.04 13.93 -1.71
N ASN A 38 7.88 12.89 -1.73
CA ASN A 38 9.33 13.04 -1.61
C ASN A 38 10.02 11.89 -2.33
N ALA A 39 11.36 12.01 -2.46
CA ALA A 39 12.22 11.00 -3.09
C ALA A 39 13.04 10.20 -2.07
N GLY A 40 12.72 10.30 -0.78
CA GLY A 40 13.45 9.57 0.25
C GLY A 40 13.18 8.07 0.22
N PRO A 41 13.92 7.31 1.04
CA PRO A 41 13.69 5.86 1.15
C PRO A 41 12.26 5.55 1.53
N TYR A 42 11.67 4.53 0.90
CA TYR A 42 10.29 4.19 1.14
C TYR A 42 10.08 2.68 1.14
N GLY A 43 8.98 2.25 1.77
CA GLY A 43 8.49 0.89 1.66
C GLY A 43 7.23 0.87 0.81
N THR A 44 7.04 -0.19 0.04
CA THR A 44 5.86 -0.36 -0.79
C THR A 44 5.00 -1.48 -0.23
N ILE A 45 3.72 -1.19 -0.03
CA ILE A 45 2.74 -2.20 0.40
C ILE A 45 2.12 -2.80 -0.85
N HIS A 46 2.31 -4.11 -1.02
CA HIS A 46 1.71 -4.88 -2.11
C HIS A 46 0.76 -5.91 -1.54
N ARG A 47 -0.24 -6.28 -2.35
CA ARG A 47 -1.13 -7.41 -2.07
C ARG A 47 -1.85 -7.28 -0.72
N LEU A 48 -2.18 -6.05 -0.34
CA LEU A 48 -2.97 -5.83 0.87
C LEU A 48 -4.37 -6.37 0.64
N ALA A 49 -4.73 -7.39 1.39
CA ALA A 49 -6.03 -8.04 1.25
C ALA A 49 -6.58 -8.41 2.63
N SER A 50 -7.89 -8.33 2.76
CA SER A 50 -8.61 -8.73 3.97
C SER A 50 -9.78 -9.60 3.54
N ASN A 51 -10.05 -10.65 4.32
CA ASN A 51 -11.17 -11.54 4.05
C ASN A 51 -12.48 -11.10 4.71
N GLY A 52 -12.47 -9.94 5.39
CA GLY A 52 -13.67 -9.39 6.03
C GLY A 52 -14.03 -10.02 7.38
N ILE A 53 -13.23 -10.95 7.88
CA ILE A 53 -13.53 -11.59 9.18
C ILE A 53 -13.41 -10.61 10.33
N ALA A 54 -12.42 -9.71 10.28
CA ALA A 54 -12.19 -8.76 11.36
C ALA A 54 -12.09 -7.35 10.79
N GLN A 55 -12.71 -6.39 11.47
CA GLN A 55 -12.61 -4.98 11.08
C GLN A 55 -11.24 -4.42 11.48
N GLY A 56 -10.78 -3.43 10.72
CA GLY A 56 -9.55 -2.73 11.05
C GLY A 56 -8.27 -3.44 10.62
N ILE A 57 -8.36 -4.57 9.91
CA ILE A 57 -7.18 -5.33 9.48
C ILE A 57 -6.33 -4.50 8.52
N GLY A 58 -6.94 -3.81 7.57
CA GLY A 58 -6.21 -2.95 6.64
C GLY A 58 -5.43 -1.85 7.37
N LYS A 59 -6.09 -1.20 8.34
CA LYS A 59 -5.43 -0.18 9.16
C LYS A 59 -4.28 -0.76 9.96
N ALA A 60 -4.47 -1.94 10.56
CA ALA A 60 -3.42 -2.59 11.36
C ALA A 60 -2.19 -2.92 10.50
N CYS A 61 -2.41 -3.40 9.27
CA CYS A 61 -1.32 -3.67 8.33
C CYS A 61 -0.56 -2.40 7.98
N ILE A 62 -1.29 -1.31 7.70
CA ILE A 62 -0.67 -0.03 7.36
C ILE A 62 0.11 0.51 8.56
N ASP A 63 -0.45 0.44 9.76
CA ASP A 63 0.23 0.92 10.97
C ASP A 63 1.50 0.13 11.24
N TYR A 64 1.47 -1.19 11.07
CA TYR A 64 2.66 -2.03 11.20
C TYR A 64 3.76 -1.60 10.22
N CYS A 65 3.40 -1.44 8.95
CA CYS A 65 4.36 -1.03 7.93
C CYS A 65 4.92 0.36 8.21
N PHE A 66 4.07 1.27 8.67
CA PHE A 66 4.50 2.64 8.98
C PHE A 66 5.48 2.70 10.17
N ASN A 67 5.36 1.75 11.10
CA ASN A 67 6.32 1.61 12.19
C ASN A 67 7.67 1.07 11.68
N VAL A 68 7.65 0.23 10.66
CA VAL A 68 8.90 -0.30 10.07
C VAL A 68 9.61 0.80 9.29
N ILE A 69 8.88 1.55 8.46
CA ILE A 69 9.43 2.66 7.69
C ILE A 69 8.37 3.75 7.55
N PRO A 70 8.61 4.97 8.06
CA PRO A 70 7.60 6.04 8.08
C PRO A 70 7.51 6.78 6.74
N ASN A 71 7.57 6.06 5.64
CA ASN A 71 7.40 6.57 4.29
C ASN A 71 6.92 5.40 3.44
N LEU A 72 5.62 5.35 3.16
CA LEU A 72 5.00 4.23 2.48
C LEU A 72 4.41 4.67 1.14
N ARG A 73 4.56 3.82 0.14
CA ARG A 73 3.89 3.97 -1.16
C ARG A 73 2.99 2.77 -1.41
N ALA A 74 1.92 3.00 -2.13
CA ALA A 74 0.99 1.96 -2.54
C ALA A 74 0.30 2.39 -3.82
N ASP A 75 -0.24 1.43 -4.55
CA ASP A 75 -1.04 1.72 -5.73
C ASP A 75 -2.25 0.81 -5.76
N THR A 76 -3.29 1.25 -6.47
CA THR A 76 -4.52 0.47 -6.60
C THR A 76 -5.21 0.78 -7.91
N HIS A 77 -6.03 -0.17 -8.36
CA HIS A 77 -6.83 0.00 -9.58
C HIS A 77 -7.90 1.07 -9.36
N GLU A 78 -8.23 1.81 -10.41
CA GLU A 78 -9.24 2.87 -10.33
C GLU A 78 -10.63 2.35 -9.96
N ASP A 79 -10.91 1.08 -10.23
CA ASP A 79 -12.18 0.45 -9.88
C ASP A 79 -12.22 -0.07 -8.44
N ASN A 80 -11.08 -0.13 -7.76
CA ASN A 80 -11.03 -0.63 -6.39
C ASN A 80 -11.30 0.48 -5.39
N LYS A 81 -12.58 0.84 -5.27
CA LYS A 81 -13.00 1.94 -4.39
C LYS A 81 -12.75 1.62 -2.92
N THR A 82 -12.87 0.36 -2.54
CA THR A 82 -12.60 -0.08 -1.16
C THR A 82 -11.16 0.21 -0.76
N MET A 83 -10.20 -0.14 -1.63
CA MET A 83 -8.78 0.11 -1.35
C MET A 83 -8.48 1.60 -1.36
N GLN A 84 -9.05 2.36 -2.30
CA GLN A 84 -8.88 3.81 -2.33
C GLN A 84 -9.35 4.44 -1.03
N HIS A 85 -10.52 4.03 -0.54
CA HIS A 85 -11.06 4.54 0.73
C HIS A 85 -10.15 4.16 1.90
N LEU A 86 -9.68 2.93 1.93
CA LEU A 86 -8.78 2.46 2.99
C LEU A 86 -7.50 3.30 3.04
N LEU A 87 -6.86 3.51 1.89
CA LEU A 87 -5.62 4.27 1.82
C LEU A 87 -5.86 5.73 2.23
N GLU A 88 -6.87 6.36 1.67
CA GLU A 88 -7.16 7.77 1.94
C GLU A 88 -7.56 8.00 3.40
N SER A 89 -8.35 7.10 3.98
CA SER A 89 -8.79 7.23 5.37
C SER A 89 -7.65 6.95 6.37
N ASN A 90 -6.56 6.35 5.92
CA ASN A 90 -5.38 6.08 6.76
C ASN A 90 -4.22 7.03 6.47
N GLY A 91 -4.48 8.17 5.86
CA GLY A 91 -3.48 9.21 5.72
C GLY A 91 -2.64 9.17 4.45
N PHE A 92 -2.92 8.28 3.52
CA PHE A 92 -2.28 8.30 2.22
C PHE A 92 -2.85 9.43 1.37
N VAL A 93 -1.99 10.11 0.62
CA VAL A 93 -2.40 11.14 -0.33
C VAL A 93 -2.21 10.62 -1.74
N ARG A 94 -3.14 10.99 -2.62
CA ARG A 94 -3.06 10.63 -4.03
C ARG A 94 -1.95 11.43 -4.69
N CYS A 95 -1.01 10.73 -5.34
CA CYS A 95 0.16 11.36 -5.95
C CYS A 95 0.09 11.42 -7.47
N GLY A 96 -0.70 10.57 -8.10
CA GLY A 96 -0.82 10.55 -9.56
C GLY A 96 -1.11 9.16 -10.08
N ILE A 97 -0.72 8.92 -11.32
CA ILE A 97 -0.95 7.64 -12.00
C ILE A 97 0.39 7.03 -12.38
N ILE A 98 0.56 5.77 -12.03
CA ILE A 98 1.69 4.96 -12.50
C ILE A 98 1.17 3.92 -13.49
N HIS A 99 2.08 3.29 -14.23
CA HIS A 99 1.76 2.20 -15.15
C HIS A 99 2.55 0.98 -14.75
N ILE A 100 1.85 -0.14 -14.52
CA ILE A 100 2.50 -1.40 -14.16
C ILE A 100 3.08 -2.07 -15.42
N ALA A 101 3.73 -3.24 -15.25
CA ALA A 101 4.50 -3.86 -16.32
C ALA A 101 3.73 -4.11 -17.61
N ASP A 102 2.41 -4.37 -17.53
CA ASP A 102 1.57 -4.58 -18.71
C ASP A 102 1.03 -3.27 -19.31
N GLY A 103 1.43 -2.12 -18.78
CA GLY A 103 0.97 -0.81 -19.23
C GLY A 103 -0.32 -0.32 -18.59
N SER A 104 -0.95 -1.12 -17.73
CA SER A 104 -2.20 -0.73 -17.08
C SER A 104 -1.98 0.39 -16.08
N PRO A 105 -2.89 1.39 -16.05
CA PRO A 105 -2.77 2.48 -15.08
C PRO A 105 -3.17 2.05 -13.67
N ARG A 106 -2.51 2.64 -12.67
CA ARG A 106 -2.85 2.48 -11.26
C ARG A 106 -2.78 3.83 -10.58
N ILE A 107 -3.65 4.04 -9.60
CA ILE A 107 -3.61 5.26 -8.79
C ILE A 107 -2.54 5.09 -7.73
N ALA A 108 -1.60 6.04 -7.69
CA ALA A 108 -0.47 5.99 -6.77
C ALA A 108 -0.73 6.82 -5.53
N TYR A 109 -0.36 6.28 -4.39
CA TYR A 109 -0.55 6.90 -3.08
C TYR A 109 0.74 6.88 -2.28
N GLN A 110 0.91 7.86 -1.40
CA GLN A 110 2.04 7.90 -0.48
C GLN A 110 1.60 8.41 0.88
N LYS A 111 2.14 7.78 1.95
CA LYS A 111 1.93 8.23 3.32
C LYS A 111 3.29 8.52 3.93
N VAL A 112 3.47 9.74 4.45
CA VAL A 112 4.71 10.17 5.11
C VAL A 112 4.38 10.62 6.54
N LYS A 113 5.42 10.62 7.36
CA LYS A 113 5.30 11.07 8.74
C LYS A 113 5.11 12.59 8.81
#